data_dde89aaa27c7ba57bff93731db4ee371
#
_entry.id   dde89aaa27c7ba57bff93731db4ee371
#
_cell.length_a   1.000
_cell.length_b   1.000
_cell.length_c   1.000
_cell.angle_alpha   90.00
_cell.angle_beta   90.00
_cell.angle_gamma   90.00
#
_symmetry.space_group_name_H-M   'P 1'
#
loop_
_entity.id
_entity.type
_entity.pdbx_description
1 polymer ?
#
loop_
_entity_poly.entity_id
_entity_poly.type
_entity_poly.pdbx_seq_one_letter_code
_entity_poly.pdbx_strand_id
1 'polypeptide(L)'
;MKKIYYIYVCLGVLLLTALPAKAASEAEFGKLAKTYTLHKDGSQEMRVYKELTLFTHAAMNGLYGESFIVYNPAYQELKIHESYTRQKDGKIVKTPENAFVEVLPAAAADAPAYNGLKEMVVVHTGLELGATICLDYSVITRPGYLPGLDVYVPVEELSPVKEYICSVSVPEGKPLNYALINGKAAPVVKNENGSKVVTWTLKNIPAYYPMESTPALSGNIPVILANTYPSMADALKVLKSQFTAAHEKEVMALAQKLLQGKNADEKEAVLVNYVHGLGTSRLSLSETGYWIRPATEVIRTAYGTEAEKINLLAGLLQAAGLQGEVKVAFGIKAPDNCLGLGAISQLFLDSPVIAGIQEYQPVNTLDGKKAVLEVKNKPVYETDTITVTSETGKTLAGGYRLITLPRAKTGIAMNGYGFGNTERTTNLLLPGMTDETYICIVNVPSDMQVCTPQKAKEIVNAVGKLKITVQTTEDKTEVTRSLRLNKQWITPTDYADFHRL
;
A
#
# COMPACT_ATOMS: atom_id res chain seq x y z
N MET A 1 -41.90 21.68 -43.06
CA MET A 1 -40.49 21.78 -42.59
C MET A 1 -40.28 22.48 -41.23
N LYS A 2 -41.31 22.91 -40.50
CA LYS A 2 -41.19 23.58 -39.18
C LYS A 2 -41.24 22.65 -37.96
N LYS A 3 -41.65 21.37 -38.12
CA LYS A 3 -41.80 20.44 -36.98
C LYS A 3 -40.50 19.69 -36.59
N ILE A 4 -39.50 19.62 -37.47
CA ILE A 4 -38.24 18.89 -37.20
C ILE A 4 -37.29 19.73 -36.33
N TYR A 5 -37.33 21.04 -36.39
CA TYR A 5 -36.46 21.89 -35.56
C TYR A 5 -36.81 21.88 -34.07
N TYR A 6 -38.07 21.63 -33.69
CA TYR A 6 -38.45 21.54 -32.28
C TYR A 6 -37.97 20.25 -31.60
N ILE A 7 -37.83 19.15 -32.34
CA ILE A 7 -37.34 17.88 -31.79
C ILE A 7 -35.85 17.98 -31.50
N TYR A 8 -35.06 18.64 -32.33
CA TYR A 8 -33.62 18.81 -32.08
C TYR A 8 -33.32 19.79 -30.94
N VAL A 9 -34.12 20.81 -30.74
CA VAL A 9 -33.98 21.76 -29.63
C VAL A 9 -34.35 21.08 -28.31
N CYS A 10 -35.38 20.25 -28.26
CA CYS A 10 -35.74 19.49 -27.07
C CYS A 10 -34.72 18.38 -26.75
N LEU A 11 -34.12 17.72 -27.75
CA LEU A 11 -33.05 16.76 -27.54
C LEU A 11 -31.76 17.45 -27.07
N GLY A 12 -31.43 18.61 -27.60
CA GLY A 12 -30.27 19.41 -27.19
C GLY A 12 -30.38 19.95 -25.78
N VAL A 13 -31.58 20.35 -25.34
CA VAL A 13 -31.83 20.82 -23.96
C VAL A 13 -31.83 19.64 -22.98
N LEU A 14 -32.29 18.45 -23.36
CA LEU A 14 -32.22 17.26 -22.53
C LEU A 14 -30.78 16.74 -22.37
N LEU A 15 -29.90 16.92 -23.35
CA LEU A 15 -28.48 16.57 -23.26
C LEU A 15 -27.65 17.57 -22.43
N LEU A 16 -28.11 18.83 -22.32
CA LEU A 16 -27.42 19.85 -21.52
C LEU A 16 -27.78 19.80 -20.01
N THR A 17 -28.81 19.05 -19.63
CA THR A 17 -29.21 18.89 -18.22
C THR A 17 -28.76 17.59 -17.56
N ALA A 18 -28.07 16.69 -18.27
CA ALA A 18 -27.39 15.57 -17.68
C ALA A 18 -26.05 16.04 -17.04
N LEU A 19 -26.18 16.91 -16.03
CA LEU A 19 -25.07 17.02 -15.04
C LEU A 19 -24.85 15.62 -14.50
N PRO A 20 -23.62 15.13 -14.49
CA PRO A 20 -23.33 13.85 -13.82
C PRO A 20 -23.89 13.95 -12.41
N ALA A 21 -24.90 13.16 -12.10
CA ALA A 21 -25.39 13.03 -10.74
C ALA A 21 -24.19 12.56 -9.92
N LYS A 22 -23.63 13.47 -9.13
CA LYS A 22 -22.56 13.13 -8.18
C LYS A 22 -23.14 12.03 -7.34
N ALA A 23 -22.59 10.81 -7.43
CA ALA A 23 -23.08 9.71 -6.63
C ALA A 23 -23.15 10.17 -5.18
N ALA A 24 -24.32 9.99 -4.54
CA ALA A 24 -24.50 10.37 -3.16
C ALA A 24 -23.48 9.58 -2.33
N SER A 25 -22.77 10.25 -1.43
CA SER A 25 -21.83 9.57 -0.55
C SER A 25 -22.57 8.61 0.37
N GLU A 26 -21.95 7.46 0.67
CA GLU A 26 -22.47 6.47 1.61
C GLU A 26 -22.63 7.04 3.03
N ALA A 27 -21.72 7.91 3.45
CA ALA A 27 -21.69 8.61 4.73
C ALA A 27 -20.91 9.92 4.59
N GLU A 28 -20.89 10.74 5.64
CA GLU A 28 -20.14 12.00 5.70
C GLU A 28 -19.67 12.25 7.13
N PHE A 29 -18.37 12.51 7.30
CA PHE A 29 -17.86 13.02 8.56
C PHE A 29 -18.22 14.50 8.70
N GLY A 30 -19.06 14.83 9.67
CA GLY A 30 -19.30 16.21 10.08
C GLY A 30 -18.04 16.81 10.69
N LYS A 31 -17.37 16.02 11.55
CA LYS A 31 -16.09 16.35 12.17
C LYS A 31 -15.24 15.10 12.39
N LEU A 32 -13.95 15.22 12.08
CA LEU A 32 -12.92 14.25 12.41
C LEU A 32 -11.73 14.98 13.01
N ALA A 33 -11.42 14.72 14.28
CA ALA A 33 -10.29 15.34 14.96
C ALA A 33 -9.32 14.28 15.45
N LYS A 34 -8.02 14.44 15.16
CA LYS A 34 -6.92 13.61 15.66
C LYS A 34 -5.95 14.51 16.44
N THR A 35 -5.70 14.19 17.69
CA THR A 35 -4.78 14.94 18.55
C THR A 35 -3.68 14.03 19.04
N TYR A 36 -2.45 14.47 18.88
CA TYR A 36 -1.23 13.77 19.31
C TYR A 36 -0.52 14.62 20.37
N THR A 37 -0.33 14.09 21.54
CA THR A 37 0.27 14.81 22.66
C THR A 37 1.46 14.05 23.22
N LEU A 38 2.61 14.69 23.31
CA LEU A 38 3.73 14.26 24.13
C LEU A 38 3.61 14.96 25.48
N HIS A 39 3.47 14.21 26.54
CA HIS A 39 3.40 14.73 27.92
C HIS A 39 4.79 14.97 28.50
N LYS A 40 4.87 15.74 29.60
CA LYS A 40 6.14 16.08 30.27
C LYS A 40 6.84 14.85 30.86
N ASP A 41 6.10 13.83 31.23
CA ASP A 41 6.61 12.56 31.77
C ASP A 41 7.11 11.62 30.67
N GLY A 42 6.99 12.00 29.39
CA GLY A 42 7.35 11.19 28.23
C GLY A 42 6.27 10.22 27.75
N SER A 43 5.10 10.18 28.40
CA SER A 43 3.95 9.46 27.86
C SER A 43 3.42 10.16 26.62
N GLN A 44 2.73 9.41 25.75
CA GLN A 44 2.14 9.95 24.53
C GLN A 44 0.66 9.59 24.48
N GLU A 45 -0.16 10.50 24.00
CA GLU A 45 -1.59 10.29 23.83
C GLU A 45 -1.97 10.57 22.37
N MET A 46 -2.65 9.62 21.75
CA MET A 46 -3.39 9.81 20.51
C MET A 46 -4.88 9.82 20.84
N ARG A 47 -5.56 10.95 20.65
CA ARG A 47 -7.01 11.07 20.81
C ARG A 47 -7.69 11.24 19.47
N VAL A 48 -8.76 10.51 19.25
CA VAL A 48 -9.59 10.58 18.05
C VAL A 48 -11.03 10.89 18.44
N TYR A 49 -11.57 11.94 17.84
CA TYR A 49 -12.98 12.30 17.93
C TYR A 49 -13.59 12.28 16.53
N LYS A 50 -14.72 11.59 16.35
CA LYS A 50 -15.44 11.56 15.08
C LYS A 50 -16.95 11.74 15.25
N GLU A 51 -17.54 12.50 14.34
CA GLU A 51 -18.99 12.56 14.06
C GLU A 51 -19.21 12.12 12.62
N LEU A 52 -19.89 11.00 12.41
CA LEU A 52 -20.12 10.39 11.11
C LEU A 52 -21.59 10.13 10.87
N THR A 53 -22.18 10.82 9.90
CA THR A 53 -23.57 10.66 9.50
C THR A 53 -23.70 9.61 8.41
N LEU A 54 -24.62 8.67 8.57
CA LEU A 54 -24.83 7.52 7.68
C LEU A 54 -26.01 7.77 6.74
N PHE A 55 -25.83 7.56 5.43
CA PHE A 55 -26.85 7.82 4.43
C PHE A 55 -27.40 6.56 3.76
N THR A 56 -26.68 5.44 3.87
CA THR A 56 -27.07 4.19 3.19
C THR A 56 -26.97 2.98 4.13
N HIS A 57 -27.62 1.90 3.75
CA HIS A 57 -27.52 0.61 4.47
C HIS A 57 -26.11 0.01 4.35
N ALA A 58 -25.40 0.25 3.23
CA ALA A 58 -24.02 -0.19 3.05
C ALA A 58 -23.10 0.50 4.09
N ALA A 59 -23.32 1.80 4.34
CA ALA A 59 -22.57 2.53 5.38
C ALA A 59 -22.80 1.93 6.76
N MET A 60 -24.03 1.52 7.10
CA MET A 60 -24.36 0.95 8.41
C MET A 60 -23.81 -0.46 8.61
N ASN A 61 -23.87 -1.31 7.58
CA ASN A 61 -23.61 -2.74 7.74
C ASN A 61 -22.18 -3.16 7.31
N GLY A 62 -21.59 -2.45 6.36
CA GLY A 62 -20.31 -2.88 5.76
C GLY A 62 -19.13 -1.95 6.00
N LEU A 63 -19.39 -0.65 6.22
CA LEU A 63 -18.29 0.32 6.28
C LEU A 63 -18.05 0.89 7.68
N TYR A 64 -19.13 1.22 8.42
CA TYR A 64 -19.02 2.02 9.63
C TYR A 64 -19.86 1.49 10.81
N GLY A 65 -20.48 0.32 10.68
CA GLY A 65 -21.22 -0.31 11.78
C GLY A 65 -20.35 -0.62 12.98
N GLU A 66 -19.07 -0.73 12.77
CA GLU A 66 -18.05 -1.02 13.78
C GLU A 66 -16.87 -0.04 13.67
N SER A 67 -16.15 0.14 14.78
CA SER A 67 -14.88 0.87 14.81
C SER A 67 -13.82 -0.01 15.45
N PHE A 68 -12.64 -0.05 14.85
CA PHE A 68 -11.54 -0.92 15.24
C PHE A 68 -10.40 -0.08 15.81
N ILE A 69 -9.93 -0.40 17.02
CA ILE A 69 -8.87 0.34 17.70
C ILE A 69 -7.83 -0.66 18.19
N VAL A 70 -6.67 -0.68 17.51
CA VAL A 70 -5.55 -1.57 17.88
C VAL A 70 -4.69 -0.89 18.94
N TYR A 71 -4.31 -1.63 19.97
CA TYR A 71 -3.41 -1.16 21.03
C TYR A 71 -2.69 -2.35 21.68
N ASN A 72 -1.58 -2.05 22.37
CA ASN A 72 -0.81 -3.03 23.12
C ASN A 72 -1.00 -2.81 24.64
N PRO A 73 -1.84 -3.59 25.34
CA PRO A 73 -2.14 -3.36 26.76
C PRO A 73 -0.92 -3.48 27.69
N ALA A 74 0.18 -4.11 27.24
CA ALA A 74 1.43 -4.12 28.01
C ALA A 74 2.07 -2.73 28.12
N TYR A 75 1.83 -1.85 27.15
CA TYR A 75 2.45 -0.53 27.03
C TYR A 75 1.46 0.61 26.82
N GLN A 76 0.21 0.29 26.50
CA GLN A 76 -0.81 1.26 26.14
C GLN A 76 -2.10 1.01 26.92
N GLU A 77 -2.81 2.10 27.17
CA GLU A 77 -4.16 2.10 27.75
C GLU A 77 -5.13 2.68 26.73
N LEU A 78 -6.20 1.95 26.43
CA LEU A 78 -7.32 2.46 25.66
C LEU A 78 -8.36 3.07 26.61
N LYS A 79 -8.75 4.32 26.33
CA LYS A 79 -9.79 5.02 27.07
C LYS A 79 -10.86 5.50 26.11
N ILE A 80 -12.06 4.94 26.26
CA ILE A 80 -13.26 5.44 25.55
C ILE A 80 -13.86 6.56 26.40
N HIS A 81 -13.89 7.79 25.86
CA HIS A 81 -14.48 8.94 26.53
C HIS A 81 -15.97 8.99 26.28
N GLU A 82 -16.39 8.83 25.02
CA GLU A 82 -17.78 8.82 24.60
C GLU A 82 -17.98 7.87 23.42
N SER A 83 -19.09 7.12 23.42
CA SER A 83 -19.55 6.33 22.29
C SER A 83 -21.07 6.29 22.28
N TYR A 84 -21.69 6.87 21.26
CA TYR A 84 -23.13 6.89 21.09
C TYR A 84 -23.53 7.13 19.64
N THR A 85 -24.78 6.81 19.32
CA THR A 85 -25.44 7.18 18.06
C THR A 85 -26.50 8.23 18.33
N ARG A 86 -26.43 9.36 17.65
CA ARG A 86 -27.50 10.35 17.59
C ARG A 86 -28.40 10.02 16.41
N GLN A 87 -29.63 9.57 16.69
CA GLN A 87 -30.62 9.24 15.68
C GLN A 87 -31.11 10.49 14.95
N LYS A 88 -31.79 10.30 13.81
CA LYS A 88 -32.27 11.42 12.97
C LYS A 88 -33.21 12.37 13.70
N ASP A 89 -34.00 11.86 14.64
CA ASP A 89 -34.90 12.65 15.52
C ASP A 89 -34.19 13.34 16.68
N GLY A 90 -32.85 13.16 16.81
CA GLY A 90 -32.02 13.71 17.88
C GLY A 90 -31.90 12.81 19.12
N LYS A 91 -32.57 11.66 19.17
CA LYS A 91 -32.44 10.70 20.27
C LYS A 91 -31.01 10.15 20.36
N ILE A 92 -30.49 10.10 21.58
CA ILE A 92 -29.16 9.54 21.86
C ILE A 92 -29.30 8.08 22.31
N VAL A 93 -28.60 7.19 21.58
CA VAL A 93 -28.45 5.78 21.89
C VAL A 93 -27.01 5.54 22.29
N LYS A 94 -26.74 5.38 23.59
CA LYS A 94 -25.40 5.08 24.10
C LYS A 94 -24.99 3.67 23.68
N THR A 95 -23.74 3.49 23.34
CA THR A 95 -23.15 2.17 23.06
C THR A 95 -23.15 1.36 24.36
N PRO A 96 -23.83 0.20 24.42
CA PRO A 96 -23.90 -0.62 25.63
C PRO A 96 -22.55 -1.32 25.90
N GLU A 97 -22.32 -1.72 27.16
CA GLU A 97 -21.05 -2.33 27.59
C GLU A 97 -20.67 -3.59 26.77
N ASN A 98 -21.65 -4.41 26.42
CA ASN A 98 -21.44 -5.63 25.63
C ASN A 98 -21.15 -5.38 24.15
N ALA A 99 -21.18 -4.14 23.69
CA ALA A 99 -20.81 -3.74 22.34
C ALA A 99 -19.33 -3.30 22.22
N PHE A 100 -18.57 -3.40 23.32
CA PHE A 100 -17.13 -3.23 23.33
C PHE A 100 -16.48 -4.62 23.44
N VAL A 101 -15.90 -5.11 22.34
CA VAL A 101 -15.37 -6.47 22.26
C VAL A 101 -13.88 -6.43 21.95
N GLU A 102 -13.07 -7.01 22.82
CA GLU A 102 -11.63 -7.16 22.54
C GLU A 102 -11.36 -8.46 21.79
N VAL A 103 -10.63 -8.34 20.69
CA VAL A 103 -10.19 -9.47 19.88
C VAL A 103 -8.69 -9.38 19.58
N LEU A 104 -8.12 -10.41 19.01
CA LEU A 104 -6.79 -10.36 18.41
C LEU A 104 -6.89 -9.67 17.04
N PRO A 105 -6.02 -8.66 16.71
CA PRO A 105 -5.99 -8.07 15.40
C PRO A 105 -5.73 -9.11 14.32
N ALA A 106 -6.44 -9.02 13.20
CA ALA A 106 -6.26 -9.96 12.08
C ALA A 106 -4.81 -10.01 11.57
N ALA A 107 -4.07 -8.89 11.63
CA ALA A 107 -2.67 -8.82 11.24
C ALA A 107 -1.74 -9.64 12.16
N ALA A 108 -2.18 -9.94 13.40
CA ALA A 108 -1.43 -10.74 14.38
C ALA A 108 -1.88 -12.21 14.44
N ALA A 109 -2.91 -12.62 13.68
CA ALA A 109 -3.52 -13.95 13.77
C ALA A 109 -2.49 -15.11 13.59
N ASP A 110 -1.56 -14.93 12.63
CA ASP A 110 -0.52 -15.92 12.32
C ASP A 110 0.83 -15.58 12.94
N ALA A 111 0.86 -14.70 13.95
CA ALA A 111 2.07 -14.19 14.56
C ALA A 111 2.04 -14.28 16.10
N PRO A 112 2.21 -15.49 16.70
CA PRO A 112 2.07 -15.71 18.14
C PRO A 112 2.91 -14.82 19.04
N ALA A 113 4.06 -14.32 18.57
CA ALA A 113 4.89 -13.37 19.32
C ALA A 113 4.18 -12.02 19.57
N TYR A 114 3.13 -11.74 18.81
CA TYR A 114 2.35 -10.51 18.88
C TYR A 114 0.93 -10.71 19.44
N ASN A 115 0.64 -11.88 20.03
CA ASN A 115 -0.65 -12.18 20.67
C ASN A 115 -1.00 -11.25 21.85
N GLY A 116 -0.05 -10.45 22.31
CA GLY A 116 -0.27 -9.40 23.29
C GLY A 116 -1.03 -8.19 22.75
N LEU A 117 -1.10 -8.01 21.43
CA LEU A 117 -1.91 -6.97 20.80
C LEU A 117 -3.40 -7.24 21.00
N LYS A 118 -4.16 -6.17 21.15
CA LYS A 118 -5.62 -6.19 21.23
C LYS A 118 -6.20 -5.25 20.19
N GLU A 119 -7.35 -5.63 19.68
CA GLU A 119 -8.21 -4.77 18.86
C GLU A 119 -9.54 -4.61 19.58
N MET A 120 -9.86 -3.39 19.99
CA MET A 120 -11.17 -3.06 20.51
C MET A 120 -12.12 -2.84 19.33
N VAL A 121 -13.11 -3.70 19.21
CA VAL A 121 -14.24 -3.54 18.30
C VAL A 121 -15.35 -2.81 19.03
N VAL A 122 -15.68 -1.59 18.58
CA VAL A 122 -16.80 -0.82 19.08
C VAL A 122 -17.97 -1.01 18.13
N VAL A 123 -18.96 -1.82 18.52
CA VAL A 123 -20.15 -2.09 17.71
C VAL A 123 -21.17 -0.95 17.95
N HIS A 124 -21.42 -0.14 16.92
CA HIS A 124 -22.34 0.98 17.01
C HIS A 124 -23.79 0.50 16.99
N THR A 125 -24.60 0.93 17.96
CA THR A 125 -26.00 0.53 18.13
C THR A 125 -26.96 1.68 17.83
N GLY A 126 -28.21 1.35 17.50
CA GLY A 126 -29.23 2.37 17.20
C GLY A 126 -29.04 3.05 15.84
N LEU A 127 -28.35 2.38 14.91
CA LEU A 127 -28.10 2.90 13.57
C LEU A 127 -29.38 2.94 12.74
N GLU A 128 -29.57 4.05 12.02
CA GLU A 128 -30.62 4.26 11.03
C GLU A 128 -30.12 5.23 9.96
N LEU A 129 -30.87 5.36 8.86
CA LEU A 129 -30.53 6.32 7.79
C LEU A 129 -30.64 7.76 8.30
N GLY A 130 -29.55 8.50 8.24
CA GLY A 130 -29.41 9.85 8.77
C GLY A 130 -28.94 9.93 10.21
N ALA A 131 -28.71 8.79 10.88
CA ALA A 131 -28.08 8.78 12.19
C ALA A 131 -26.61 9.19 12.14
N THR A 132 -26.10 9.76 13.22
CA THR A 132 -24.70 10.18 13.38
C THR A 132 -24.03 9.36 14.48
N ILE A 133 -22.99 8.62 14.13
CA ILE A 133 -22.09 7.97 15.06
C ILE A 133 -21.18 9.03 15.69
N CYS A 134 -21.10 9.06 17.02
CA CYS A 134 -20.16 9.88 17.78
C CYS A 134 -19.26 8.96 18.59
N LEU A 135 -17.96 9.06 18.37
CA LEU A 135 -16.95 8.27 19.09
C LEU A 135 -15.76 9.16 19.46
N ASP A 136 -15.40 9.14 20.73
CA ASP A 136 -14.25 9.83 21.29
C ASP A 136 -13.42 8.84 22.12
N TYR A 137 -12.17 8.66 21.77
CA TYR A 137 -11.27 7.76 22.50
C TYR A 137 -9.82 8.26 22.49
N SER A 138 -9.05 7.78 23.47
CA SER A 138 -7.60 7.96 23.53
C SER A 138 -6.89 6.63 23.63
N VAL A 139 -5.74 6.53 22.95
CA VAL A 139 -4.72 5.51 23.21
C VAL A 139 -3.55 6.21 23.88
N ILE A 140 -3.31 5.88 25.16
CA ILE A 140 -2.29 6.48 26.00
C ILE A 140 -1.11 5.50 26.07
N THR A 141 0.05 5.92 25.57
CA THR A 141 1.27 5.12 25.52
C THR A 141 2.20 5.49 26.67
N ARG A 142 2.68 4.49 27.40
CA ARG A 142 3.63 4.66 28.52
C ARG A 142 4.98 5.22 28.04
N PRO A 143 5.69 5.98 28.87
CA PRO A 143 7.03 6.48 28.55
C PRO A 143 7.98 5.33 28.15
N GLY A 144 8.79 5.58 27.11
CA GLY A 144 9.85 4.64 26.69
C GLY A 144 9.42 3.51 25.75
N TYR A 145 8.12 3.33 25.50
CA TYR A 145 7.66 2.35 24.50
C TYR A 145 7.91 2.86 23.08
N LEU A 146 7.48 4.07 22.78
CA LEU A 146 7.78 4.72 21.50
C LEU A 146 9.06 5.54 21.61
N PRO A 147 9.93 5.53 20.59
CA PRO A 147 11.23 6.20 20.64
C PRO A 147 11.14 7.73 20.61
N GLY A 148 10.02 8.28 20.19
CA GLY A 148 9.72 9.70 20.11
C GLY A 148 8.29 9.92 19.65
N LEU A 149 7.79 11.15 19.75
CA LEU A 149 6.53 11.48 19.09
C LEU A 149 6.80 11.52 17.58
N ASP A 150 6.07 10.70 16.85
CA ASP A 150 6.18 10.57 15.40
C ASP A 150 4.80 10.44 14.79
N VAL A 151 4.39 11.47 14.07
CA VAL A 151 3.04 11.63 13.50
C VAL A 151 3.14 11.59 11.99
N TYR A 152 2.51 10.60 11.39
CA TYR A 152 2.30 10.45 9.98
C TYR A 152 0.81 10.23 9.73
N VAL A 153 0.14 11.24 9.18
CA VAL A 153 -1.32 11.23 9.00
C VAL A 153 -1.67 11.58 7.56
N PRO A 154 -1.92 10.57 6.71
CA PRO A 154 -2.61 10.82 5.45
C PRO A 154 -4.04 11.28 5.75
N VAL A 155 -4.44 12.38 5.11
CA VAL A 155 -5.79 12.94 5.27
C VAL A 155 -6.67 12.33 4.19
N GLU A 156 -7.04 11.08 4.40
CA GLU A 156 -7.86 10.28 3.48
C GLU A 156 -8.91 9.50 4.26
N GLU A 157 -10.14 9.57 3.81
CA GLU A 157 -11.25 8.79 4.37
C GLU A 157 -12.14 8.29 3.23
N LEU A 158 -12.80 7.14 3.41
CA LEU A 158 -13.71 6.57 2.41
C LEU A 158 -14.99 7.41 2.20
N SER A 159 -15.25 8.35 3.10
CA SER A 159 -16.38 9.28 3.02
C SER A 159 -15.89 10.72 3.14
N PRO A 160 -16.57 11.71 2.56
CA PRO A 160 -16.17 13.10 2.66
C PRO A 160 -16.09 13.57 4.11
N VAL A 161 -15.17 14.52 4.37
CA VAL A 161 -15.00 15.13 5.70
C VAL A 161 -15.25 16.63 5.59
N LYS A 162 -16.26 17.15 6.31
CA LYS A 162 -16.55 18.58 6.35
C LYS A 162 -15.47 19.36 7.08
N GLU A 163 -15.08 18.87 8.25
CA GLU A 163 -14.04 19.49 9.07
C GLU A 163 -13.08 18.42 9.59
N TYR A 164 -11.83 18.50 9.14
CA TYR A 164 -10.73 17.66 9.60
C TYR A 164 -9.77 18.50 10.43
N ILE A 165 -9.54 18.12 11.68
CA ILE A 165 -8.62 18.80 12.59
C ILE A 165 -7.51 17.82 12.98
N CYS A 166 -6.26 18.24 12.80
CA CYS A 166 -5.11 17.54 13.35
C CYS A 166 -4.30 18.48 14.24
N SER A 167 -4.09 18.09 15.49
CA SER A 167 -3.32 18.86 16.46
C SER A 167 -2.15 18.03 16.99
N VAL A 168 -0.99 18.66 17.11
CA VAL A 168 0.20 18.07 17.71
C VAL A 168 0.69 18.96 18.82
N SER A 169 0.82 18.39 20.03
CA SER A 169 1.22 19.10 21.24
C SER A 169 2.47 18.49 21.86
N VAL A 170 3.45 19.34 22.17
CA VAL A 170 4.68 18.93 22.88
C VAL A 170 4.97 19.90 24.01
N PRO A 171 5.65 19.50 25.09
CA PRO A 171 6.10 20.41 26.15
C PRO A 171 6.90 21.59 25.60
N GLU A 172 6.74 22.76 26.17
CA GLU A 172 7.53 23.94 25.81
C GLU A 172 9.04 23.65 25.90
N GLY A 173 9.80 24.12 24.91
CA GLY A 173 11.24 23.83 24.78
C GLY A 173 11.57 22.50 24.12
N LYS A 174 10.60 21.58 23.93
CA LYS A 174 10.82 20.36 23.17
C LYS A 174 10.81 20.66 21.66
N PRO A 175 11.83 20.28 20.88
CA PRO A 175 11.81 20.41 19.44
C PRO A 175 10.60 19.70 18.82
N LEU A 176 9.98 20.37 17.84
CA LEU A 176 8.91 19.80 17.03
C LEU A 176 9.11 20.23 15.58
N ASN A 177 9.46 19.27 14.73
CA ASN A 177 9.45 19.42 13.29
C ASN A 177 8.07 19.09 12.76
N TYR A 178 7.54 19.85 11.81
CA TYR A 178 6.21 19.57 11.26
C TYR A 178 6.05 20.14 9.85
N ALA A 179 5.20 19.50 9.06
CA ALA A 179 4.82 19.93 7.71
C ALA A 179 3.43 19.39 7.32
N LEU A 180 2.75 20.14 6.46
CA LEU A 180 1.62 19.64 5.67
C LEU A 180 2.09 19.51 4.23
N ILE A 181 2.13 18.29 3.72
CA ILE A 181 2.51 17.97 2.35
C ILE A 181 1.25 17.85 1.51
N ASN A 182 1.29 18.24 0.24
CA ASN A 182 0.16 18.21 -0.70
C ASN A 182 -1.10 18.94 -0.21
N GLY A 183 -0.96 19.84 0.76
CA GLY A 183 -2.05 20.65 1.31
C GLY A 183 -1.69 22.12 1.35
N LYS A 184 -2.70 22.99 1.42
CA LYS A 184 -2.51 24.47 1.44
C LYS A 184 -2.83 25.12 2.79
N ALA A 185 -3.34 24.34 3.77
CA ALA A 185 -3.72 24.88 5.06
C ALA A 185 -2.46 25.24 5.88
N ALA A 186 -2.33 26.50 6.28
CA ALA A 186 -1.29 26.89 7.24
C ALA A 186 -1.70 26.43 8.65
N PRO A 187 -0.77 25.90 9.45
CA PRO A 187 -1.06 25.56 10.83
C PRO A 187 -1.21 26.80 11.72
N VAL A 188 -2.08 26.70 12.70
CA VAL A 188 -2.14 27.64 13.82
C VAL A 188 -1.20 27.12 14.91
N VAL A 189 -0.24 27.94 15.31
CA VAL A 189 0.73 27.62 16.38
C VAL A 189 0.41 28.44 17.61
N LYS A 190 0.26 27.80 18.75
CA LYS A 190 -0.01 28.43 20.03
C LYS A 190 0.88 27.83 21.13
N ASN A 191 1.19 28.63 22.13
CA ASN A 191 1.78 28.15 23.37
C ASN A 191 0.68 28.25 24.45
N GLU A 192 0.24 27.10 24.94
CA GLU A 192 -0.86 26.99 25.90
C GLU A 192 -0.47 25.99 26.99
N ASN A 193 -0.71 26.35 28.25
CA ASN A 193 -0.48 25.46 29.42
C ASN A 193 0.93 24.86 29.49
N GLY A 194 1.96 25.58 29.04
CA GLY A 194 3.35 25.11 29.01
C GLY A 194 3.63 24.07 27.93
N SER A 195 2.84 24.08 26.86
CA SER A 195 3.00 23.23 25.67
C SER A 195 2.93 24.07 24.40
N LYS A 196 3.71 23.71 23.40
CA LYS A 196 3.58 24.20 22.02
C LYS A 196 2.57 23.31 21.31
N VAL A 197 1.48 23.91 20.79
CA VAL A 197 0.42 23.24 20.06
C VAL A 197 0.41 23.71 18.61
N VAL A 198 0.44 22.79 17.66
CA VAL A 198 0.38 23.05 16.22
C VAL A 198 -0.89 22.39 15.70
N THR A 199 -1.80 23.16 15.11
CA THR A 199 -3.11 22.67 14.66
C THR A 199 -3.34 23.01 13.19
N TRP A 200 -3.69 22.02 12.39
CA TRP A 200 -4.22 22.17 11.04
C TRP A 200 -5.73 21.94 11.04
N THR A 201 -6.44 22.77 10.31
CA THR A 201 -7.86 22.61 10.03
C THR A 201 -8.06 22.58 8.51
N LEU A 202 -8.50 21.43 8.01
CA LEU A 202 -8.83 21.24 6.61
C LEU A 202 -10.35 21.10 6.47
N LYS A 203 -10.92 21.65 5.42
CA LYS A 203 -12.38 21.64 5.20
C LYS A 203 -12.73 21.03 3.86
N ASN A 204 -13.88 20.37 3.82
CA ASN A 204 -14.45 19.81 2.60
C ASN A 204 -13.49 18.85 1.89
N ILE A 205 -12.92 17.91 2.65
CA ILE A 205 -12.06 16.85 2.12
C ILE A 205 -12.95 15.88 1.35
N PRO A 206 -12.67 15.60 0.07
CA PRO A 206 -13.44 14.64 -0.70
C PRO A 206 -13.17 13.20 -0.19
N ALA A 207 -14.11 12.31 -0.45
CA ALA A 207 -13.87 10.88 -0.27
C ALA A 207 -12.71 10.42 -1.14
N TYR A 208 -11.90 9.54 -0.61
CA TYR A 208 -10.78 8.92 -1.31
C TYR A 208 -10.98 7.41 -1.41
N TYR A 209 -11.05 6.92 -2.65
CA TYR A 209 -11.16 5.50 -2.95
C TYR A 209 -9.90 5.06 -3.69
N PRO A 210 -8.93 4.41 -3.02
CA PRO A 210 -7.76 3.89 -3.69
C PRO A 210 -8.20 2.80 -4.67
N MET A 211 -7.77 2.93 -5.93
CA MET A 211 -7.93 1.86 -6.90
C MET A 211 -6.83 0.81 -6.68
N GLU A 212 -7.05 -0.38 -7.22
CA GLU A 212 -6.05 -1.46 -7.17
C GLU A 212 -4.67 -0.97 -7.64
N SER A 213 -3.62 -1.41 -6.96
CA SER A 213 -2.23 -1.01 -7.24
C SER A 213 -1.98 0.51 -7.21
N THR A 214 -2.79 1.25 -6.44
CA THR A 214 -2.50 2.65 -6.13
C THR A 214 -1.32 2.69 -5.16
N PRO A 215 -0.27 3.48 -5.46
CA PRO A 215 0.84 3.66 -4.51
C PRO A 215 0.33 4.20 -3.19
N ALA A 216 0.94 3.77 -2.09
CA ALA A 216 0.58 4.19 -0.74
C ALA A 216 0.53 5.72 -0.57
N LEU A 217 1.24 6.47 -1.43
CA LEU A 217 1.21 7.93 -1.48
C LEU A 217 1.11 8.40 -2.93
N SER A 218 -0.10 8.52 -3.41
CA SER A 218 -0.37 8.92 -4.80
C SER A 218 -0.07 10.41 -5.11
N GLY A 219 0.60 11.12 -4.20
CA GLY A 219 1.02 12.51 -4.40
C GLY A 219 -0.08 13.56 -4.32
N ASN A 220 -1.35 13.15 -4.25
CA ASN A 220 -2.51 14.06 -4.27
C ASN A 220 -3.21 14.18 -2.91
N ILE A 221 -2.86 13.33 -1.95
CA ILE A 221 -3.47 13.32 -0.62
C ILE A 221 -2.68 14.25 0.28
N PRO A 222 -3.34 15.15 1.04
CA PRO A 222 -2.66 15.91 2.07
C PRO A 222 -2.11 14.95 3.15
N VAL A 223 -0.86 15.15 3.55
CA VAL A 223 -0.22 14.37 4.60
C VAL A 223 0.35 15.30 5.66
N ILE A 224 -0.04 15.09 6.91
CA ILE A 224 0.49 15.81 8.05
C ILE A 224 1.63 14.98 8.64
N LEU A 225 2.79 15.61 8.74
CA LEU A 225 3.99 15.08 9.36
C LEU A 225 4.33 15.89 10.58
N ALA A 226 4.68 15.22 11.69
CA ALA A 226 5.30 15.91 12.82
C ALA A 226 6.14 14.92 13.63
N ASN A 227 7.30 15.33 14.09
CA ASN A 227 8.15 14.49 14.94
C ASN A 227 9.03 15.30 15.88
N THR A 228 9.54 14.63 16.90
CA THR A 228 10.42 15.21 17.91
C THR A 228 11.89 14.78 17.77
N TYR A 229 12.25 14.13 16.68
CA TYR A 229 13.65 13.77 16.42
C TYR A 229 14.47 15.00 16.04
N PRO A 230 15.74 15.10 16.48
CA PRO A 230 16.63 16.18 16.06
C PRO A 230 16.84 16.20 14.53
N SER A 231 16.91 15.02 13.92
CA SER A 231 17.05 14.84 12.47
C SER A 231 16.46 13.51 12.02
N MET A 232 16.27 13.34 10.71
CA MET A 232 15.91 12.04 10.09
C MET A 232 16.93 10.95 10.46
N ALA A 233 18.22 11.27 10.50
CA ALA A 233 19.25 10.29 10.86
C ALA A 233 19.09 9.81 12.31
N ASP A 234 18.68 10.69 13.25
CA ASP A 234 18.40 10.28 14.63
C ASP A 234 17.17 9.38 14.72
N ALA A 235 16.13 9.62 13.92
CA ALA A 235 14.98 8.71 13.82
C ALA A 235 15.43 7.34 13.29
N LEU A 236 16.16 7.29 12.18
CA LEU A 236 16.62 6.04 11.57
C LEU A 236 17.62 5.26 12.44
N LYS A 237 18.38 5.93 13.31
CA LYS A 237 19.28 5.30 14.27
C LYS A 237 18.56 4.33 15.19
N VAL A 238 17.29 4.58 15.51
CA VAL A 238 16.46 3.66 16.30
C VAL A 238 16.33 2.31 15.61
N LEU A 239 16.04 2.32 14.30
CA LEU A 239 15.98 1.08 13.53
C LEU A 239 17.36 0.47 13.32
N LYS A 240 18.35 1.29 12.95
CA LYS A 240 19.71 0.82 12.70
C LYS A 240 20.28 0.02 13.87
N SER A 241 20.01 0.46 15.10
CA SER A 241 20.49 -0.22 16.30
C SER A 241 19.92 -1.64 16.50
N GLN A 242 18.82 -1.95 15.81
CA GLN A 242 18.14 -3.24 15.89
C GLN A 242 18.51 -4.19 14.74
N PHE A 243 19.18 -3.70 13.68
CA PHE A 243 19.66 -4.53 12.59
C PHE A 243 21.00 -5.20 12.98
N THR A 244 20.92 -6.20 13.85
CA THR A 244 22.08 -6.86 14.49
C THR A 244 22.31 -8.29 14.02
N ALA A 245 21.49 -8.81 13.12
CA ALA A 245 21.48 -10.22 12.71
C ALA A 245 22.84 -10.75 12.26
N ALA A 246 23.69 -9.91 11.65
CA ALA A 246 25.04 -10.29 11.22
C ALA A 246 25.98 -10.71 12.38
N HIS A 247 25.66 -10.31 13.61
CA HIS A 247 26.44 -10.61 14.82
C HIS A 247 25.84 -11.77 15.64
N GLU A 248 24.69 -12.31 15.22
CA GLU A 248 24.04 -13.43 15.90
C GLU A 248 24.65 -14.76 15.44
N LYS A 249 25.14 -15.58 16.40
CA LYS A 249 25.82 -16.84 16.12
C LYS A 249 24.96 -17.84 15.35
N GLU A 250 23.69 -17.89 15.66
CA GLU A 250 22.69 -18.74 15.00
C GLU A 250 22.48 -18.35 13.53
N VAL A 251 22.53 -17.07 13.21
CA VAL A 251 22.45 -16.57 11.83
C VAL A 251 23.69 -16.99 11.03
N MET A 252 24.89 -16.85 11.62
CA MET A 252 26.14 -17.30 10.99
C MET A 252 26.14 -18.82 10.75
N ALA A 253 25.72 -19.60 11.74
CA ALA A 253 25.63 -21.06 11.61
C ALA A 253 24.61 -21.48 10.54
N LEU A 254 23.47 -20.80 10.49
CA LEU A 254 22.45 -21.04 9.47
C LEU A 254 22.99 -20.72 8.07
N ALA A 255 23.67 -19.59 7.88
CA ALA A 255 24.27 -19.23 6.59
C ALA A 255 25.26 -20.31 6.13
N GLN A 256 26.16 -20.76 7.01
CA GLN A 256 27.11 -21.85 6.71
C GLN A 256 26.38 -23.14 6.27
N LYS A 257 25.33 -23.52 6.98
CA LYS A 257 24.53 -24.71 6.68
C LYS A 257 23.84 -24.60 5.30
N LEU A 258 23.20 -23.48 5.02
CA LEU A 258 22.48 -23.26 3.76
C LEU A 258 23.40 -23.22 2.55
N LEU A 259 24.62 -22.73 2.75
CA LEU A 259 25.58 -22.54 1.66
C LEU A 259 26.54 -23.73 1.45
N GLN A 260 26.42 -24.80 2.25
CA GLN A 260 27.25 -25.99 2.08
C GLN A 260 27.07 -26.58 0.69
N GLY A 261 28.17 -26.71 -0.05
CA GLY A 261 28.17 -27.24 -1.41
C GLY A 261 27.61 -26.33 -2.50
N LYS A 262 27.36 -25.06 -2.19
CA LYS A 262 26.85 -24.07 -3.15
C LYS A 262 27.97 -23.28 -3.79
N ASN A 263 27.85 -23.04 -5.10
CA ASN A 263 28.76 -22.16 -5.82
C ASN A 263 28.43 -20.67 -5.56
N ALA A 264 29.31 -19.77 -6.03
CA ALA A 264 29.18 -18.33 -5.77
C ALA A 264 27.87 -17.75 -6.31
N ASP A 265 27.42 -18.19 -7.50
CA ASP A 265 26.22 -17.67 -8.18
C ASP A 265 24.92 -18.14 -7.53
N GLU A 266 24.95 -19.28 -6.82
CA GLU A 266 23.78 -19.83 -6.12
C GLU A 266 23.56 -19.23 -4.71
N LYS A 267 24.63 -18.71 -4.07
CA LYS A 267 24.59 -18.32 -2.66
C LYS A 267 23.47 -17.36 -2.33
N GLU A 268 23.37 -16.27 -3.09
CA GLU A 268 22.38 -15.24 -2.83
C GLU A 268 20.94 -15.77 -2.99
N ALA A 269 20.66 -16.51 -4.08
CA ALA A 269 19.37 -17.09 -4.34
C ALA A 269 18.93 -18.07 -3.25
N VAL A 270 19.84 -18.88 -2.73
CA VAL A 270 19.56 -19.82 -1.63
C VAL A 270 19.13 -19.08 -0.36
N LEU A 271 19.84 -18.02 0.01
CA LEU A 271 19.52 -17.23 1.21
C LEU A 271 18.19 -16.48 1.06
N VAL A 272 17.97 -15.86 -0.10
CA VAL A 272 16.70 -15.17 -0.42
C VAL A 272 15.53 -16.15 -0.39
N ASN A 273 15.65 -17.31 -1.03
CA ASN A 273 14.59 -18.32 -1.05
C ASN A 273 14.28 -18.86 0.35
N TYR A 274 15.30 -19.04 1.19
CA TYR A 274 15.09 -19.44 2.58
C TYR A 274 14.21 -18.43 3.33
N VAL A 275 14.57 -17.14 3.26
CA VAL A 275 13.81 -16.07 3.96
C VAL A 275 12.43 -15.87 3.36
N HIS A 276 12.27 -16.00 2.03
CA HIS A 276 10.96 -15.96 1.39
C HIS A 276 10.05 -17.11 1.85
N GLY A 277 10.62 -18.29 2.09
CA GLY A 277 9.87 -19.46 2.57
C GLY A 277 9.37 -19.34 4.01
N LEU A 278 9.85 -18.37 4.80
CA LEU A 278 9.34 -18.11 6.14
C LEU A 278 7.95 -17.42 6.07
N GLY A 279 7.11 -17.70 7.07
CA GLY A 279 5.84 -17.00 7.24
C GLY A 279 6.04 -15.48 7.33
N THR A 280 5.07 -14.71 6.87
CA THR A 280 5.12 -13.24 6.94
C THR A 280 3.95 -12.72 7.78
N SER A 281 4.25 -12.03 8.87
CA SER A 281 3.27 -11.25 9.61
C SER A 281 2.98 -9.94 8.87
N ARG A 282 1.71 -9.54 8.83
CA ARG A 282 1.27 -8.30 8.17
C ARG A 282 1.39 -7.05 9.06
N LEU A 283 1.88 -7.22 10.29
CA LEU A 283 2.07 -6.10 11.20
C LEU A 283 3.09 -5.12 10.64
N SER A 284 2.73 -3.85 10.63
CA SER A 284 3.62 -2.75 10.26
C SER A 284 4.59 -2.41 11.39
N LEU A 285 5.64 -1.65 11.08
CA LEU A 285 6.58 -1.14 12.09
C LEU A 285 5.89 -0.30 13.16
N SER A 286 4.89 0.50 12.81
CA SER A 286 4.16 1.33 13.78
C SER A 286 3.33 0.48 14.74
N GLU A 287 2.70 -0.60 14.29
CA GLU A 287 1.94 -1.52 15.14
C GLU A 287 2.82 -2.31 16.10
N THR A 288 4.10 -2.54 15.75
CA THR A 288 5.10 -3.14 16.65
C THR A 288 5.82 -2.11 17.52
N GLY A 289 5.41 -0.84 17.51
CA GLY A 289 6.08 0.25 18.23
C GLY A 289 7.49 0.53 17.72
N TYR A 290 7.77 0.21 16.46
CA TYR A 290 9.08 0.28 15.80
C TYR A 290 10.11 -0.71 16.35
N TRP A 291 9.67 -1.75 17.04
CA TRP A 291 10.53 -2.82 17.53
C TRP A 291 10.61 -3.98 16.55
N ILE A 292 11.81 -4.55 16.43
CA ILE A 292 12.16 -5.68 15.57
C ILE A 292 12.68 -6.80 16.47
N ARG A 293 12.11 -7.99 16.36
CA ARG A 293 12.61 -9.15 17.09
C ARG A 293 14.02 -9.54 16.61
N PRO A 294 14.88 -10.11 17.49
CA PRO A 294 16.15 -10.69 17.08
C PRO A 294 15.97 -11.71 15.95
N ALA A 295 16.94 -11.79 15.04
CA ALA A 295 16.88 -12.74 13.94
C ALA A 295 16.84 -14.20 14.38
N THR A 296 17.46 -14.54 15.51
CA THR A 296 17.36 -15.85 16.18
C THR A 296 15.93 -16.25 16.47
N GLU A 297 15.08 -15.31 16.92
CA GLU A 297 13.67 -15.57 17.19
C GLU A 297 12.89 -15.80 15.87
N VAL A 298 13.22 -15.09 14.81
CA VAL A 298 12.62 -15.29 13.48
C VAL A 298 12.96 -16.68 12.95
N ILE A 299 14.21 -17.11 13.09
CA ILE A 299 14.65 -18.47 12.73
C ILE A 299 13.86 -19.52 13.53
N ARG A 300 13.79 -19.34 14.85
CA ARG A 300 13.15 -20.30 15.76
C ARG A 300 11.66 -20.45 15.51
N THR A 301 10.98 -19.34 15.18
CA THR A 301 9.52 -19.31 14.99
C THR A 301 9.10 -19.52 13.54
N ALA A 302 10.04 -19.50 12.60
CA ALA A 302 9.83 -19.64 11.16
C ALA A 302 8.87 -18.58 10.54
N TYR A 303 8.71 -17.43 11.16
CA TYR A 303 7.98 -16.27 10.62
C TYR A 303 8.55 -14.96 11.14
N GLY A 304 8.26 -13.87 10.44
CA GLY A 304 8.62 -12.52 10.86
C GLY A 304 7.78 -11.45 10.18
N THR A 305 7.83 -10.23 10.71
CA THR A 305 7.39 -9.05 9.97
C THR A 305 8.34 -8.78 8.79
N GLU A 306 7.97 -7.91 7.87
CA GLU A 306 8.83 -7.54 6.75
C GLU A 306 10.21 -7.03 7.25
N ALA A 307 10.22 -6.13 8.24
CA ALA A 307 11.45 -5.59 8.83
C ALA A 307 12.33 -6.67 9.50
N GLU A 308 11.71 -7.61 10.19
CA GLU A 308 12.41 -8.75 10.81
C GLU A 308 13.03 -9.69 9.77
N LYS A 309 12.31 -9.99 8.70
CA LYS A 309 12.81 -10.82 7.59
C LYS A 309 13.95 -10.11 6.84
N ILE A 310 13.87 -8.79 6.66
CA ILE A 310 14.95 -7.99 6.08
C ILE A 310 16.18 -8.00 6.98
N ASN A 311 16.02 -7.87 8.31
CA ASN A 311 17.13 -7.98 9.25
C ASN A 311 17.81 -9.35 9.14
N LEU A 312 17.05 -10.45 9.17
CA LEU A 312 17.58 -11.80 9.02
C LEU A 312 18.32 -11.97 7.69
N LEU A 313 17.73 -11.52 6.57
CA LEU A 313 18.36 -11.66 5.26
C LEU A 313 19.65 -10.85 5.15
N ALA A 314 19.66 -9.62 5.68
CA ALA A 314 20.87 -8.80 5.75
C ALA A 314 21.99 -9.52 6.51
N GLY A 315 21.68 -10.11 7.66
CA GLY A 315 22.63 -10.88 8.44
C GLY A 315 23.15 -12.13 7.71
N LEU A 316 22.28 -12.87 7.04
CA LEU A 316 22.66 -14.05 6.25
C LEU A 316 23.57 -13.67 5.06
N LEU A 317 23.27 -12.59 4.35
CA LEU A 317 24.09 -12.10 3.24
C LEU A 317 25.49 -11.67 3.74
N GLN A 318 25.55 -10.91 4.83
CA GLN A 318 26.84 -10.49 5.43
C GLN A 318 27.65 -11.69 5.92
N ALA A 319 27.03 -12.68 6.56
CA ALA A 319 27.69 -13.92 6.96
C ALA A 319 28.24 -14.73 5.77
N ALA A 320 27.63 -14.57 4.59
CA ALA A 320 28.09 -15.18 3.33
C ALA A 320 29.16 -14.36 2.60
N GLY A 321 29.56 -13.19 3.14
CA GLY A 321 30.48 -12.26 2.48
C GLY A 321 29.85 -11.52 1.30
N LEU A 322 28.51 -11.45 1.24
CA LEU A 322 27.74 -10.75 0.22
C LEU A 322 27.32 -9.37 0.72
N GLN A 323 27.03 -8.47 -0.23
CA GLN A 323 26.47 -7.17 0.12
C GLN A 323 25.01 -7.31 0.55
N GLY A 324 24.62 -6.58 1.60
CA GLY A 324 23.28 -6.58 2.14
C GLY A 324 23.08 -5.36 3.02
N GLU A 325 23.22 -4.14 2.45
CA GLU A 325 22.95 -2.91 3.17
C GLU A 325 21.44 -2.64 3.18
N VAL A 326 20.90 -2.40 4.38
CA VAL A 326 19.49 -2.05 4.54
C VAL A 326 19.30 -0.57 4.20
N LYS A 327 18.32 -0.30 3.34
CA LYS A 327 17.92 1.05 2.93
C LYS A 327 16.43 1.26 3.24
N VAL A 328 16.05 2.53 3.37
CA VAL A 328 14.67 2.95 3.64
C VAL A 328 14.16 3.83 2.52
N ALA A 329 12.91 3.64 2.11
CA ALA A 329 12.19 4.60 1.31
C ALA A 329 11.17 5.34 2.16
N PHE A 330 11.07 6.63 1.89
CA PHE A 330 9.97 7.46 2.34
C PHE A 330 9.02 7.64 1.15
N GLY A 331 7.80 7.17 1.25
CA GLY A 331 6.81 7.29 0.18
C GLY A 331 6.39 8.73 -0.13
N ILE A 332 7.01 9.72 0.50
CA ILE A 332 6.66 11.13 0.40
C ILE A 332 7.91 12.01 0.29
N LYS A 333 7.83 13.05 -0.54
CA LYS A 333 8.84 14.12 -0.58
C LYS A 333 8.48 15.18 0.46
N ALA A 334 9.29 15.32 1.48
CA ALA A 334 9.11 16.28 2.56
C ALA A 334 10.46 16.88 2.97
N PRO A 335 10.49 17.97 3.77
CA PRO A 335 11.73 18.41 4.41
C PRO A 335 12.35 17.28 5.24
N ASP A 336 13.66 17.09 5.12
CA ASP A 336 14.37 15.95 5.72
C ASP A 336 14.12 15.85 7.24
N ASN A 337 14.05 16.98 7.96
CA ASN A 337 13.78 16.99 9.40
C ASN A 337 12.34 16.62 9.77
N CYS A 338 11.40 16.62 8.82
CA CYS A 338 10.02 16.16 9.04
C CYS A 338 9.83 14.68 8.77
N LEU A 339 10.83 14.01 8.18
CA LEU A 339 10.80 12.57 7.92
C LEU A 339 11.20 11.81 9.18
N GLY A 340 10.24 11.16 9.80
CA GLY A 340 10.41 10.27 10.95
C GLY A 340 10.21 8.79 10.57
N LEU A 341 10.12 7.92 11.57
CA LEU A 341 9.89 6.48 11.38
C LEU A 341 8.52 6.20 10.77
N GLY A 342 7.49 7.00 11.13
CA GLY A 342 6.13 6.87 10.62
C GLY A 342 6.02 7.15 9.11
N ALA A 343 6.97 7.89 8.54
CA ALA A 343 7.01 8.19 7.11
C ALA A 343 7.71 7.11 6.26
N ILE A 344 8.28 6.07 6.88
CA ILE A 344 8.90 4.95 6.17
C ILE A 344 7.81 4.17 5.44
N SER A 345 7.90 4.14 4.13
CA SER A 345 6.98 3.36 3.28
C SER A 345 7.48 1.94 3.04
N GLN A 346 8.79 1.74 2.99
CA GLN A 346 9.39 0.44 2.70
C GLN A 346 10.83 0.36 3.21
N LEU A 347 11.22 -0.83 3.61
CA LEU A 347 12.60 -1.23 3.86
C LEU A 347 13.07 -2.16 2.75
N PHE A 348 14.35 -2.08 2.37
CA PHE A 348 14.94 -3.01 1.39
C PHE A 348 16.39 -3.31 1.69
N LEU A 349 16.85 -4.34 1.00
CA LEU A 349 18.28 -4.65 0.92
C LEU A 349 18.81 -4.20 -0.43
N ASP A 350 19.96 -3.56 -0.41
CA ASP A 350 20.74 -3.31 -1.61
C ASP A 350 21.41 -4.62 -2.05
N SER A 351 20.61 -5.44 -2.73
CA SER A 351 21.05 -6.72 -3.27
C SER A 351 20.63 -6.83 -4.73
N PRO A 352 21.50 -7.35 -5.62
CA PRO A 352 21.17 -7.52 -7.03
C PRO A 352 19.96 -8.40 -7.31
N VAL A 353 19.54 -9.23 -6.36
CA VAL A 353 18.41 -10.18 -6.54
C VAL A 353 17.07 -9.60 -6.05
N ILE A 354 17.10 -8.58 -5.20
CA ILE A 354 15.87 -7.95 -4.72
C ILE A 354 15.52 -6.79 -5.64
N ALA A 355 14.84 -7.13 -6.74
CA ALA A 355 14.26 -6.15 -7.65
C ALA A 355 13.03 -5.49 -7.01
N GLY A 356 12.79 -4.23 -7.27
CA GLY A 356 11.54 -3.58 -6.89
C GLY A 356 11.67 -2.18 -6.36
N ILE A 357 12.79 -1.52 -6.62
CA ILE A 357 12.98 -0.17 -6.16
C ILE A 357 12.48 0.80 -7.21
N GLN A 358 11.68 1.71 -6.73
CA GLN A 358 10.98 2.67 -7.54
C GLN A 358 11.78 3.97 -7.58
N GLU A 359 12.25 4.36 -8.75
CA GLU A 359 13.07 5.55 -8.98
C GLU A 359 12.48 6.87 -8.44
N TYR A 360 11.17 6.88 -8.16
CA TYR A 360 10.48 8.10 -7.70
C TYR A 360 10.44 8.24 -6.18
N GLN A 361 10.89 7.26 -5.40
CA GLN A 361 10.91 7.37 -3.94
C GLN A 361 12.27 7.87 -3.45
N PRO A 362 12.30 8.85 -2.55
CA PRO A 362 13.53 9.20 -1.85
C PRO A 362 14.01 7.99 -1.04
N VAL A 363 15.23 7.54 -1.30
CA VAL A 363 15.85 6.41 -0.62
C VAL A 363 17.04 6.89 0.17
N ASN A 364 17.16 6.35 1.39
CA ASN A 364 18.24 6.68 2.31
C ASN A 364 18.84 5.40 2.90
N THR A 365 20.10 5.45 3.26
CA THR A 365 20.70 4.46 4.17
C THR A 365 20.11 4.63 5.57
N LEU A 366 20.29 3.65 6.45
CA LEU A 366 19.90 3.77 7.86
C LEU A 366 20.70 4.84 8.64
N ASP A 367 21.74 5.43 8.03
CA ASP A 367 22.46 6.61 8.54
C ASP A 367 21.86 7.94 8.05
N GLY A 368 20.75 7.90 7.32
CA GLY A 368 20.11 9.08 6.78
C GLY A 368 20.79 9.70 5.55
N LYS A 369 21.75 9.01 4.95
CA LYS A 369 22.42 9.49 3.74
C LYS A 369 21.55 9.13 2.52
N LYS A 370 21.42 10.08 1.61
CA LYS A 370 20.74 9.81 0.32
C LYS A 370 21.42 8.65 -0.40
N ALA A 371 20.63 7.72 -0.86
CA ALA A 371 21.09 6.55 -1.59
C ALA A 371 20.49 6.52 -2.98
N VAL A 372 21.26 6.02 -3.94
CA VAL A 372 20.80 5.67 -5.26
C VAL A 372 20.68 4.15 -5.31
N LEU A 373 19.63 3.66 -5.90
CA LEU A 373 19.40 2.24 -6.09
C LEU A 373 19.65 1.87 -7.55
N GLU A 374 20.64 1.02 -7.77
CA GLU A 374 20.85 0.44 -9.08
C GLU A 374 19.98 -0.81 -9.21
N VAL A 375 18.97 -0.74 -10.07
CA VAL A 375 18.14 -1.90 -10.41
C VAL A 375 18.88 -2.71 -11.46
N LYS A 376 19.44 -3.85 -11.08
CA LYS A 376 20.01 -4.82 -12.02
C LYS A 376 18.94 -5.83 -12.39
N ASN A 377 18.21 -5.57 -13.47
CA ASN A 377 17.26 -6.53 -14.01
C ASN A 377 18.03 -7.66 -14.71
N LYS A 378 17.94 -8.88 -14.18
CA LYS A 378 18.37 -10.08 -14.91
C LYS A 378 17.21 -10.58 -15.76
N PRO A 379 17.42 -10.93 -17.03
CA PRO A 379 16.39 -11.57 -17.84
C PRO A 379 15.95 -12.88 -17.21
N VAL A 380 14.63 -13.06 -17.09
CA VAL A 380 14.02 -14.33 -16.68
C VAL A 380 13.50 -15.03 -17.93
N TYR A 381 13.89 -16.27 -18.13
CA TYR A 381 13.43 -17.10 -19.24
C TYR A 381 12.59 -18.24 -18.70
N GLU A 382 11.40 -18.39 -19.25
CA GLU A 382 10.53 -19.52 -18.97
C GLU A 382 10.15 -20.19 -20.27
N THR A 383 10.13 -21.52 -20.28
CA THR A 383 9.69 -22.33 -21.43
C THR A 383 8.65 -23.32 -20.98
N ASP A 384 7.56 -23.38 -21.71
CA ASP A 384 6.50 -24.38 -21.54
C ASP A 384 6.15 -24.99 -22.90
N THR A 385 5.76 -26.25 -22.91
CA THR A 385 5.41 -26.98 -24.14
C THR A 385 3.99 -27.47 -24.07
N ILE A 386 3.20 -27.12 -25.08
CA ILE A 386 1.83 -27.61 -25.25
C ILE A 386 1.74 -28.32 -26.57
N THR A 387 1.24 -29.58 -26.56
CA THR A 387 1.00 -30.33 -27.77
C THR A 387 -0.39 -29.98 -28.34
N VAL A 388 -0.38 -29.54 -29.60
CA VAL A 388 -1.60 -29.25 -30.36
C VAL A 388 -1.91 -30.43 -31.26
N THR A 389 -3.13 -30.95 -31.19
CA THR A 389 -3.66 -32.02 -32.02
C THR A 389 -4.90 -31.58 -32.78
N SER A 390 -5.40 -32.37 -33.70
CA SER A 390 -6.63 -32.07 -34.42
C SER A 390 -7.86 -31.96 -33.52
N GLU A 391 -7.80 -32.48 -32.29
CA GLU A 391 -8.84 -32.32 -31.25
C GLU A 391 -8.65 -31.13 -30.33
N THR A 392 -7.52 -30.45 -30.41
CA THR A 392 -7.20 -29.30 -29.55
C THR A 392 -8.07 -28.10 -29.92
N GLY A 393 -8.59 -27.38 -28.92
CA GLY A 393 -9.36 -26.17 -29.07
C GLY A 393 -10.87 -26.39 -29.30
N LYS A 394 -11.56 -25.30 -29.64
CA LYS A 394 -13.03 -25.29 -29.83
C LYS A 394 -13.39 -25.45 -31.31
N THR A 395 -14.23 -26.40 -31.60
CA THR A 395 -14.78 -26.59 -32.94
C THR A 395 -15.75 -25.46 -33.28
N LEU A 396 -15.58 -24.84 -34.44
CA LEU A 396 -16.44 -23.83 -35.03
C LEU A 396 -17.16 -24.41 -36.25
N ALA A 397 -18.18 -23.67 -36.76
CA ALA A 397 -18.88 -24.04 -37.98
C ALA A 397 -17.92 -24.15 -39.17
N GLY A 398 -18.18 -25.07 -40.11
CA GLY A 398 -17.36 -25.30 -41.29
C GLY A 398 -16.07 -26.09 -41.06
N GLY A 399 -15.94 -26.78 -39.93
CA GLY A 399 -14.76 -27.61 -39.62
C GLY A 399 -13.55 -26.86 -39.10
N TYR A 400 -13.69 -25.56 -38.84
CA TYR A 400 -12.60 -24.74 -38.25
C TYR A 400 -12.40 -25.09 -36.78
N ARG A 401 -11.14 -24.93 -36.33
CA ARG A 401 -10.75 -25.03 -34.91
C ARG A 401 -10.18 -23.72 -34.41
N LEU A 402 -10.71 -23.24 -33.28
CA LEU A 402 -10.18 -22.08 -32.59
C LEU A 402 -9.25 -22.57 -31.47
N ILE A 403 -7.95 -22.31 -31.62
CA ILE A 403 -6.93 -22.64 -30.63
C ILE A 403 -6.62 -21.36 -29.86
N THR A 404 -6.81 -21.41 -28.54
CA THR A 404 -6.42 -20.31 -27.65
C THR A 404 -4.95 -20.51 -27.25
N LEU A 405 -4.13 -19.51 -27.52
CA LEU A 405 -2.73 -19.56 -27.08
C LEU A 405 -2.65 -19.50 -25.54
N PRO A 406 -1.71 -20.21 -24.93
CA PRO A 406 -1.51 -20.16 -23.50
C PRO A 406 -1.13 -18.73 -23.07
N ARG A 407 -1.50 -18.39 -21.84
CA ARG A 407 -1.05 -17.13 -21.23
C ARG A 407 0.39 -17.31 -20.72
N ALA A 408 1.16 -16.24 -20.77
CA ALA A 408 2.45 -16.20 -20.08
C ALA A 408 2.22 -16.49 -18.58
N LYS A 409 3.12 -17.25 -17.96
CA LYS A 409 3.06 -17.57 -16.52
C LYS A 409 3.61 -16.46 -15.65
N THR A 410 4.34 -15.54 -16.25
CA THR A 410 4.94 -14.36 -15.59
C THR A 410 4.65 -13.11 -16.42
N GLY A 411 5.15 -11.98 -15.96
CA GLY A 411 5.01 -10.70 -16.64
C GLY A 411 3.76 -9.92 -16.24
N ILE A 412 3.53 -8.82 -16.94
CA ILE A 412 2.50 -7.84 -16.60
C ILE A 412 1.08 -8.44 -16.62
N ALA A 413 0.83 -9.39 -17.49
CA ALA A 413 -0.49 -10.02 -17.64
C ALA A 413 -0.91 -10.87 -16.42
N MET A 414 0.04 -11.27 -15.57
CA MET A 414 -0.20 -12.12 -14.40
C MET A 414 -0.36 -11.33 -13.10
N ASN A 415 -0.09 -10.03 -13.11
CA ASN A 415 -0.06 -9.22 -11.90
C ASN A 415 -1.42 -8.66 -11.47
N GLY A 416 -2.52 -9.08 -12.06
CA GLY A 416 -3.87 -8.79 -11.59
C GLY A 416 -4.27 -7.29 -11.60
N TYR A 417 -3.73 -6.48 -12.49
CA TYR A 417 -3.94 -5.03 -12.52
C TYR A 417 -5.34 -4.57 -12.95
N GLY A 418 -6.38 -5.29 -12.70
CA GLY A 418 -7.73 -4.80 -12.92
C GLY A 418 -7.95 -4.11 -14.29
N PHE A 419 -7.39 -4.67 -15.38
CA PHE A 419 -7.48 -4.09 -16.73
C PHE A 419 -8.90 -3.91 -17.28
N GLY A 420 -9.92 -4.28 -16.50
CA GLY A 420 -11.33 -4.04 -16.82
C GLY A 420 -11.74 -2.57 -16.73
N ASN A 421 -10.99 -1.76 -16.00
CA ASN A 421 -11.26 -0.33 -15.90
C ASN A 421 -10.68 0.41 -17.11
N THR A 422 -11.50 1.20 -17.79
CA THR A 422 -11.08 2.03 -18.93
C THR A 422 -10.47 3.36 -18.49
N GLU A 423 -10.71 3.76 -17.23
CA GLU A 423 -10.27 5.03 -16.64
C GLU A 423 -9.78 4.82 -15.21
N ARG A 424 -8.86 5.66 -14.78
CA ARG A 424 -8.38 5.72 -13.39
C ARG A 424 -8.44 7.15 -12.85
N THR A 425 -8.74 7.23 -11.57
CA THR A 425 -8.70 8.50 -10.81
C THR A 425 -7.45 8.61 -9.96
N THR A 426 -6.74 7.50 -9.73
CA THR A 426 -5.52 7.41 -8.94
C THR A 426 -4.35 6.91 -9.79
N ASN A 427 -3.14 7.21 -9.38
CA ASN A 427 -1.94 6.69 -10.04
C ASN A 427 -1.89 5.16 -9.94
N LEU A 428 -1.35 4.50 -10.98
CA LEU A 428 -1.04 3.08 -10.98
C LEU A 428 0.47 2.91 -10.84
N LEU A 429 0.88 2.08 -9.91
CA LEU A 429 2.27 1.70 -9.73
C LEU A 429 2.49 0.29 -10.23
N LEU A 430 3.37 0.15 -11.21
CA LEU A 430 3.82 -1.15 -11.70
C LEU A 430 4.94 -1.69 -10.80
N PRO A 431 5.07 -3.01 -10.65
CA PRO A 431 6.10 -3.62 -9.77
C PRO A 431 7.53 -3.40 -10.28
N GLY A 432 7.69 -2.99 -11.52
CA GLY A 432 8.98 -2.70 -12.14
C GLY A 432 8.80 -2.16 -13.56
N MET A 433 9.92 -1.78 -14.19
CA MET A 433 9.94 -1.46 -15.62
C MET A 433 9.69 -2.75 -16.41
N THR A 434 8.72 -2.70 -17.32
CA THR A 434 8.34 -3.85 -18.13
C THR A 434 9.10 -3.84 -19.44
N ASP A 435 9.84 -4.90 -19.70
CA ASP A 435 10.42 -5.23 -21.02
C ASP A 435 10.30 -6.75 -21.18
N GLU A 436 9.22 -7.18 -21.84
CA GLU A 436 8.88 -8.60 -21.96
C GLU A 436 8.63 -9.00 -23.40
N THR A 437 9.10 -10.19 -23.77
CA THR A 437 8.80 -10.81 -25.05
C THR A 437 8.25 -12.21 -24.79
N TYR A 438 7.06 -12.45 -25.31
CA TYR A 438 6.41 -13.73 -25.31
C TYR A 438 6.39 -14.29 -26.72
N ILE A 439 6.95 -15.49 -26.90
CA ILE A 439 6.99 -16.20 -28.19
C ILE A 439 6.19 -17.49 -28.03
N CYS A 440 5.18 -17.65 -28.85
CA CYS A 440 4.40 -18.89 -28.92
C CYS A 440 4.60 -19.52 -30.30
N ILE A 441 5.16 -20.72 -30.33
CA ILE A 441 5.31 -21.52 -31.54
C ILE A 441 4.29 -22.65 -31.49
N VAL A 442 3.40 -22.65 -32.45
CA VAL A 442 2.40 -23.71 -32.65
C VAL A 442 2.83 -24.57 -33.82
N ASN A 443 3.20 -25.80 -33.56
CA ASN A 443 3.41 -26.79 -34.61
C ASN A 443 2.05 -27.27 -35.13
N VAL A 444 1.86 -27.16 -36.42
CA VAL A 444 0.58 -27.48 -37.08
C VAL A 444 0.60 -28.96 -37.54
N PRO A 445 -0.36 -29.79 -37.11
CA PRO A 445 -0.48 -31.13 -37.60
C PRO A 445 -0.64 -31.19 -39.12
N SER A 446 -0.13 -32.23 -39.77
CA SER A 446 -0.14 -32.36 -41.22
C SER A 446 -1.52 -32.47 -41.87
N ASP A 447 -2.55 -32.79 -41.07
CA ASP A 447 -3.98 -32.85 -41.42
C ASP A 447 -4.72 -31.53 -41.21
N MET A 448 -3.99 -30.45 -40.81
CA MET A 448 -4.54 -29.14 -40.54
C MET A 448 -3.82 -28.07 -41.34
N GLN A 449 -4.51 -26.96 -41.60
CA GLN A 449 -3.95 -25.76 -42.22
C GLN A 449 -4.27 -24.54 -41.38
N VAL A 450 -3.30 -23.65 -41.21
CA VAL A 450 -3.50 -22.40 -40.50
C VAL A 450 -4.25 -21.40 -41.38
N CYS A 451 -5.39 -20.95 -40.89
CA CYS A 451 -6.22 -19.93 -41.55
C CYS A 451 -5.96 -18.51 -41.02
N THR A 452 -5.11 -18.35 -39.99
CA THR A 452 -4.80 -17.05 -39.44
C THR A 452 -3.85 -16.30 -40.38
N PRO A 453 -4.24 -15.12 -40.90
CA PRO A 453 -3.39 -14.38 -41.80
C PRO A 453 -2.12 -13.88 -41.07
N GLN A 454 -1.00 -13.78 -41.79
CA GLN A 454 0.17 -13.09 -41.30
C GLN A 454 -0.18 -11.64 -40.97
N LYS A 455 0.19 -11.20 -39.78
CA LYS A 455 -0.11 -9.84 -39.27
C LYS A 455 1.07 -9.30 -38.50
N ALA A 456 1.25 -8.00 -38.64
CA ALA A 456 2.05 -7.20 -37.73
C ALA A 456 1.20 -6.05 -37.20
N LYS A 457 1.16 -5.89 -35.89
CA LYS A 457 0.52 -4.75 -35.24
C LYS A 457 1.55 -4.12 -34.32
N GLU A 458 1.69 -2.82 -34.43
CA GLU A 458 2.54 -2.02 -33.55
C GLU A 458 1.73 -0.87 -32.98
N ILE A 459 1.84 -0.65 -31.68
CA ILE A 459 1.29 0.51 -30.97
C ILE A 459 2.47 1.16 -30.25
N VAL A 460 2.65 2.46 -30.49
CA VAL A 460 3.66 3.28 -29.84
C VAL A 460 2.98 4.53 -29.28
N ASN A 461 3.20 4.81 -28.02
CA ASN A 461 2.70 6.02 -27.37
C ASN A 461 3.68 6.49 -26.27
N ALA A 462 3.30 7.52 -25.50
CA ALA A 462 4.16 8.09 -24.46
C ALA A 462 4.49 7.11 -23.32
N VAL A 463 3.67 6.07 -23.12
CA VAL A 463 3.84 5.10 -22.03
C VAL A 463 4.71 3.93 -22.44
N GLY A 464 4.67 3.54 -23.73
CA GLY A 464 5.45 2.39 -24.17
C GLY A 464 5.21 1.98 -25.61
N LYS A 465 5.61 0.76 -25.88
CA LYS A 465 5.51 0.13 -27.20
C LYS A 465 5.05 -1.32 -27.06
N LEU A 466 3.98 -1.67 -27.79
CA LEU A 466 3.56 -3.05 -27.99
C LEU A 466 3.78 -3.44 -29.47
N LYS A 467 4.39 -4.59 -29.72
CA LYS A 467 4.51 -5.17 -31.05
C LYS A 467 4.01 -6.61 -31.02
N ILE A 468 3.11 -6.95 -31.93
CA ILE A 468 2.61 -8.31 -32.13
C ILE A 468 2.88 -8.69 -33.58
N THR A 469 3.51 -9.84 -33.81
CA THR A 469 3.72 -10.42 -35.14
C THR A 469 3.17 -11.84 -35.18
N VAL A 470 2.52 -12.20 -36.27
CA VAL A 470 2.11 -13.56 -36.58
C VAL A 470 2.76 -13.96 -37.88
N GLN A 471 3.56 -14.99 -37.85
CA GLN A 471 4.26 -15.56 -39.02
C GLN A 471 3.84 -17.04 -39.14
N THR A 472 3.44 -17.44 -40.32
CA THR A 472 2.98 -18.81 -40.60
C THR A 472 3.81 -19.38 -41.75
N THR A 473 4.31 -20.61 -41.54
CA THR A 473 4.90 -21.48 -42.55
C THR A 473 3.97 -22.70 -42.74
N GLU A 474 4.36 -23.65 -43.58
CA GLU A 474 3.55 -24.86 -43.85
C GLU A 474 3.30 -25.69 -42.57
N ASP A 475 4.29 -25.76 -41.68
CA ASP A 475 4.31 -26.66 -40.51
C ASP A 475 4.21 -25.96 -39.18
N LYS A 476 4.27 -24.60 -39.13
CA LYS A 476 4.22 -23.87 -37.87
C LYS A 476 3.65 -22.47 -37.98
N THR A 477 3.10 -21.98 -36.89
CA THR A 477 2.76 -20.58 -36.70
C THR A 477 3.51 -20.05 -35.49
N GLU A 478 4.22 -18.95 -35.67
CA GLU A 478 4.90 -18.22 -34.62
C GLU A 478 4.16 -16.92 -34.32
N VAL A 479 3.80 -16.73 -33.05
CA VAL A 479 3.21 -15.49 -32.55
C VAL A 479 4.17 -14.88 -31.54
N THR A 480 4.70 -13.72 -31.89
CA THR A 480 5.57 -12.95 -30.99
C THR A 480 4.85 -11.72 -30.50
N ARG A 481 4.81 -11.51 -29.18
CA ARG A 481 4.33 -10.30 -28.52
C ARG A 481 5.45 -9.69 -27.69
N SER A 482 5.85 -8.48 -28.00
CA SER A 482 6.83 -7.71 -27.23
C SER A 482 6.15 -6.48 -26.65
N LEU A 483 6.30 -6.27 -25.35
CA LEU A 483 5.81 -5.11 -24.61
C LEU A 483 6.97 -4.48 -23.87
N ARG A 484 7.20 -3.19 -24.15
CA ARG A 484 8.15 -2.37 -23.41
C ARG A 484 7.46 -1.12 -22.88
N LEU A 485 7.53 -0.91 -21.58
CA LEU A 485 7.02 0.29 -20.94
C LEU A 485 8.17 1.24 -20.59
N ASN A 486 7.93 2.54 -20.77
CA ASN A 486 8.89 3.61 -20.51
C ASN A 486 8.68 4.24 -19.13
N LYS A 487 7.59 3.83 -18.44
CA LYS A 487 7.16 4.37 -17.15
C LYS A 487 6.76 3.24 -16.23
N GLN A 488 7.16 3.31 -14.99
CA GLN A 488 6.68 2.46 -13.90
C GLN A 488 5.49 3.12 -13.19
N TRP A 489 5.47 4.45 -13.14
CA TRP A 489 4.41 5.25 -12.56
C TRP A 489 3.48 5.76 -13.67
N ILE A 490 2.25 5.25 -13.69
CA ILE A 490 1.23 5.59 -14.68
C ILE A 490 0.23 6.55 -14.03
N THR A 491 0.21 7.79 -14.49
CA THR A 491 -0.75 8.79 -14.00
C THR A 491 -2.15 8.54 -14.58
N PRO A 492 -3.23 9.10 -14.01
CA PRO A 492 -4.55 9.04 -14.61
C PRO A 492 -4.58 9.52 -16.07
N THR A 493 -3.78 10.52 -16.41
CA THR A 493 -3.66 11.03 -17.78
C THR A 493 -2.92 10.07 -18.73
N ASP A 494 -1.97 9.31 -18.21
CA ASP A 494 -1.22 8.30 -18.97
C ASP A 494 -2.02 6.99 -19.11
N TYR A 495 -3.07 6.79 -18.28
CA TYR A 495 -3.73 5.49 -18.17
C TYR A 495 -4.43 5.06 -19.46
N ALA A 496 -5.01 5.99 -20.22
CA ALA A 496 -5.62 5.69 -21.50
C ALA A 496 -4.60 5.13 -22.52
N ASP A 497 -3.38 5.67 -22.53
CA ASP A 497 -2.28 5.18 -23.38
C ASP A 497 -1.74 3.84 -22.88
N PHE A 498 -1.64 3.65 -21.56
CA PHE A 498 -1.28 2.36 -20.96
C PHE A 498 -2.30 1.27 -21.30
N HIS A 499 -3.60 1.56 -21.19
CA HIS A 499 -4.67 0.62 -21.46
C HIS A 499 -4.76 0.20 -22.95
N ARG A 500 -4.21 1.02 -23.86
CA ARG A 500 -4.15 0.70 -25.30
C ARG A 500 -3.03 -0.27 -25.65
N LEU A 501 -1.98 -0.35 -24.82
CA LEU A 501 -0.87 -1.28 -24.98
C LEU A 501 -1.27 -2.68 -24.48
#